data_a9f5f80725eda9469c22ea67801211cf
#
_entry.id   a9f5f80725eda9469c22ea67801211cf
#
_cell.length_a   1.000
_cell.length_b   1.000
_cell.length_c   1.000
_cell.angle_alpha   90.00
_cell.angle_beta   90.00
_cell.angle_gamma   90.00
#
_symmetry.space_group_name_H-M   'P 1'
#
loop_
_entity.id
_entity.type
_entity.pdbx_description
1 polymer ?
#
loop_
_entity_poly.entity_id
_entity_poly.type
_entity_poly.pdbx_seq_one_letter_code
_entity_poly.pdbx_strand_id
1 'polypeptide(L)'
;TTAEGMPVSWCLAHPKVGEREVMTALLERDHHLVRSGQVILADKGFAGREFEAFLTERLGVHLVRPDRKDEPARHGRLARVRQWIEAVFDTLKGQLSLEQHGGRTPAGVFARTGQRLLALAAGIWHNWTIGAKIKRSLIAYDH
;
A
#
# COMPACT_ATOMS: atom_id res chain seq x y z
N THR A 1 -1.53 0.63 2.70
CA THR A 1 -2.67 -0.18 3.16
C THR A 1 -2.42 -0.70 4.58
N THR A 2 -3.49 -1.06 5.31
CA THR A 2 -3.41 -1.83 6.56
C THR A 2 -3.05 -3.30 6.29
N ALA A 3 -2.86 -4.08 7.35
CA ALA A 3 -2.65 -5.53 7.24
C ALA A 3 -3.85 -6.26 6.60
N GLU A 4 -5.06 -5.75 6.77
CA GLU A 4 -6.28 -6.28 6.13
C GLU A 4 -6.43 -5.83 4.67
N GLY A 5 -5.52 -4.97 4.18
CA GLY A 5 -5.54 -4.45 2.82
C GLY A 5 -6.30 -3.13 2.64
N MET A 6 -6.85 -2.53 3.72
CA MET A 6 -7.57 -1.26 3.64
C MET A 6 -6.63 -0.16 3.13
N PRO A 7 -6.95 0.53 2.03
CA PRO A 7 -6.20 1.69 1.57
C PRO A 7 -6.23 2.80 2.63
N VAL A 8 -5.07 3.30 3.03
CA VAL A 8 -4.94 4.38 4.03
C VAL A 8 -4.61 5.70 3.35
N SER A 9 -3.65 5.64 2.43
CA SER A 9 -3.20 6.79 1.66
C SER A 9 -2.71 6.35 0.30
N TRP A 10 -2.78 7.25 -0.67
CA TRP A 10 -2.33 7.02 -2.03
C TRP A 10 -2.03 8.33 -2.76
N CYS A 11 -1.25 8.26 -3.80
CA CYS A 11 -1.02 9.36 -4.72
C CYS A 11 -0.74 8.84 -6.13
N LEU A 12 -0.85 9.73 -7.11
CA LEU A 12 -0.29 9.54 -8.44
C LEU A 12 0.99 10.33 -8.53
N ALA A 13 2.02 9.71 -9.05
CA ALA A 13 3.31 10.34 -9.30
C ALA A 13 3.75 10.10 -10.75
N HIS A 14 4.56 11.01 -11.25
CA HIS A 14 5.15 10.82 -12.57
C HIS A 14 6.16 9.66 -12.52
N PRO A 15 6.22 8.76 -13.51
CA PRO A 15 7.10 7.58 -13.49
C PRO A 15 8.60 7.86 -13.31
N LYS A 16 9.04 9.10 -13.57
CA LYS A 16 10.44 9.52 -13.39
C LYS A 16 10.78 9.94 -11.95
N VAL A 17 9.78 10.13 -11.09
CA VAL A 17 10.01 10.48 -9.68
C VAL A 17 10.34 9.20 -8.90
N GLY A 18 11.35 9.26 -8.05
CA GLY A 18 11.79 8.10 -7.28
C GLY A 18 10.73 7.63 -6.28
N GLU A 19 10.49 6.33 -6.20
CA GLU A 19 9.48 5.75 -5.31
C GLU A 19 9.64 6.17 -3.84
N ARG A 20 10.89 6.30 -3.36
CA ARG A 20 11.19 6.76 -1.99
C ARG A 20 10.83 8.22 -1.78
N GLU A 21 11.11 9.07 -2.76
CA GLU A 21 10.73 10.47 -2.74
C GLU A 21 9.22 10.64 -2.68
N VAL A 22 8.49 9.91 -3.52
CA VAL A 22 7.03 9.87 -3.51
C VAL A 22 6.49 9.40 -2.17
N MET A 23 7.06 8.33 -1.60
CA MET A 23 6.63 7.79 -0.32
C MET A 23 6.93 8.76 0.84
N THR A 24 8.08 9.43 0.82
CA THR A 24 8.41 10.47 1.80
C THR A 24 7.39 11.60 1.77
N ALA A 25 7.11 12.16 0.59
CA ALA A 25 6.12 13.22 0.42
C ALA A 25 4.71 12.79 0.85
N LEU A 26 4.34 11.54 0.54
CA LEU A 26 3.06 10.96 0.94
C LEU A 26 2.93 10.88 2.47
N LEU A 27 3.96 10.36 3.14
CA LEU A 27 3.97 10.21 4.59
C LEU A 27 4.06 11.56 5.33
N GLU A 28 4.78 12.55 4.76
CA GLU A 28 4.80 13.91 5.30
C GLU A 28 3.44 14.58 5.22
N ARG A 29 2.75 14.45 4.07
CA ARG A 29 1.39 14.97 3.89
C ARG A 29 0.41 14.35 4.86
N ASP A 30 0.48 13.04 5.01
CA ASP A 30 -0.49 12.23 5.75
C ASP A 30 0.07 11.78 7.12
N HIS A 31 1.01 12.53 7.68
CA HIS A 31 1.69 12.19 8.96
C HIS A 31 0.70 11.96 10.12
N HIS A 32 -0.47 12.59 10.10
CA HIS A 32 -1.52 12.38 11.09
C HIS A 32 -2.14 10.96 11.07
N LEU A 33 -1.95 10.21 9.98
CA LEU A 33 -2.36 8.80 9.85
C LEU A 33 -1.27 7.83 10.34
N VAL A 34 -0.08 8.35 10.62
CA VAL A 34 1.08 7.56 11.04
C VAL A 34 1.29 7.74 12.54
N ARG A 35 1.47 6.63 13.24
CA ARG A 35 1.70 6.64 14.69
C ARG A 35 3.10 6.12 15.00
N SER A 36 3.78 6.74 15.95
CA SER A 36 5.05 6.23 16.45
C SER A 36 4.93 4.78 16.92
N GLY A 37 5.94 3.96 16.62
CA GLY A 37 5.95 2.52 16.89
C GLY A 37 5.28 1.65 15.83
N GLN A 38 4.64 2.24 14.82
CA GLN A 38 4.11 1.45 13.70
C GLN A 38 5.22 0.83 12.86
N VAL A 39 4.87 -0.28 12.21
CA VAL A 39 5.74 -0.97 11.23
C VAL A 39 5.18 -0.73 9.85
N ILE A 40 6.02 -0.23 8.95
CA ILE A 40 5.73 -0.13 7.53
C ILE A 40 6.45 -1.27 6.81
N LEU A 41 5.66 -2.08 6.10
CA LEU A 41 6.18 -3.13 5.22
C LEU A 41 6.30 -2.57 3.81
N ALA A 42 7.48 -2.67 3.22
CA ALA A 42 7.73 -2.18 1.88
C ALA A 42 8.57 -3.17 1.06
N ASP A 43 8.69 -2.93 -0.24
CA ASP A 43 9.57 -3.72 -1.09
C ASP A 43 11.04 -3.34 -0.87
N LYS A 44 11.95 -4.21 -1.33
CA LYS A 44 13.41 -4.00 -1.27
C LYS A 44 13.88 -2.71 -1.96
N GLY A 45 13.11 -2.18 -2.91
CA GLY A 45 13.36 -0.89 -3.59
C GLY A 45 13.39 0.30 -2.63
N PHE A 46 12.73 0.19 -1.48
CA PHE A 46 12.70 1.24 -0.46
C PHE A 46 13.92 1.25 0.48
N ALA A 47 14.92 0.40 0.22
CA ALA A 47 16.19 0.46 0.96
C ALA A 47 16.92 1.78 0.71
N GLY A 48 17.34 2.45 1.77
CA GLY A 48 18.13 3.70 1.69
C GLY A 48 18.27 4.37 3.04
N ARG A 49 19.50 4.74 3.39
CA ARG A 49 19.81 5.32 4.72
C ARG A 49 18.98 6.55 5.04
N GLU A 50 18.87 7.48 4.11
CA GLU A 50 18.11 8.73 4.30
C GLU A 50 16.61 8.45 4.50
N PHE A 51 16.05 7.53 3.72
CA PHE A 51 14.65 7.16 3.85
C PHE A 51 14.38 6.40 5.16
N GLU A 52 15.26 5.47 5.54
CA GLU A 52 15.15 4.74 6.80
C GLU A 52 15.30 5.67 8.01
N ALA A 53 16.24 6.64 7.96
CA ALA A 53 16.41 7.68 8.97
C ALA A 53 15.17 8.57 9.08
N PHE A 54 14.64 9.06 7.96
CA PHE A 54 13.38 9.82 7.93
C PHE A 54 12.25 9.08 8.64
N LEU A 55 12.03 7.81 8.33
CA LEU A 55 10.97 7.02 8.95
C LEU A 55 11.17 6.88 10.46
N THR A 56 12.40 6.58 10.89
CA THR A 56 12.70 6.28 12.29
C THR A 56 12.78 7.55 13.14
N GLU A 57 13.53 8.55 12.68
CA GLU A 57 13.83 9.74 13.48
C GLU A 57 12.72 10.77 13.45
N ARG A 58 12.05 10.93 12.29
CA ARG A 58 11.02 11.96 12.13
C ARG A 58 9.60 11.44 12.41
N LEU A 59 9.31 10.19 12.02
CA LEU A 59 7.96 9.61 12.18
C LEU A 59 7.89 8.56 13.31
N GLY A 60 9.01 8.10 13.84
CA GLY A 60 9.07 7.05 14.84
C GLY A 60 8.57 5.69 14.33
N VAL A 61 8.71 5.44 13.01
CA VAL A 61 8.17 4.26 12.33
C VAL A 61 9.30 3.31 11.94
N HIS A 62 9.07 2.01 12.04
CA HIS A 62 10.03 0.99 11.66
C HIS A 62 9.76 0.45 10.26
N LEU A 63 10.76 0.56 9.37
CA LEU A 63 10.70 -0.04 8.04
C LEU A 63 11.10 -1.52 8.11
N VAL A 64 10.22 -2.39 7.64
CA VAL A 64 10.49 -3.81 7.41
C VAL A 64 10.40 -4.08 5.91
N ARG A 65 11.47 -4.59 5.34
CA ARG A 65 11.58 -4.91 3.92
C ARG A 65 12.44 -6.17 3.72
N PRO A 66 12.33 -6.84 2.58
CA PRO A 66 13.26 -7.91 2.23
C PRO A 66 14.71 -7.39 2.19
N ASP A 67 15.63 -8.16 2.73
CA ASP A 67 17.04 -7.84 2.69
C ASP A 67 17.57 -7.90 1.25
N ARG A 68 18.55 -7.06 0.93
CA ARG A 68 19.30 -7.15 -0.33
C ARG A 68 20.32 -8.28 -0.21
N LYS A 69 20.85 -8.75 -1.36
CA LYS A 69 21.82 -9.84 -1.40
C LYS A 69 23.11 -9.55 -0.63
N ASP A 70 23.44 -8.28 -0.51
CA ASP A 70 24.64 -7.74 0.15
C ASP A 70 24.39 -7.30 1.59
N GLU A 71 23.19 -7.51 2.12
CA GLU A 71 22.81 -7.15 3.50
C GLU A 71 22.71 -8.39 4.38
N PRO A 72 23.08 -8.28 5.68
CA PRO A 72 22.81 -9.34 6.64
C PRO A 72 21.30 -9.51 6.82
N ALA A 73 20.87 -10.74 7.04
CA ALA A 73 19.47 -11.06 7.29
C ALA A 73 18.99 -10.36 8.58
N ARG A 74 18.06 -9.43 8.45
CA ARG A 74 17.48 -8.66 9.57
C ARG A 74 16.11 -9.17 9.96
N HIS A 75 15.37 -9.65 8.99
CA HIS A 75 13.98 -10.05 9.15
C HIS A 75 13.81 -11.48 8.63
N GLY A 76 12.96 -12.25 9.27
CA GLY A 76 12.62 -13.61 8.83
C GLY A 76 11.91 -13.61 7.45
N ARG A 77 11.40 -14.76 7.03
CA ARG A 77 10.72 -14.89 5.73
C ARG A 77 9.46 -14.02 5.66
N LEU A 78 9.52 -12.95 4.88
CA LEU A 78 8.40 -12.03 4.64
C LEU A 78 7.42 -12.53 3.55
N ALA A 79 7.60 -13.76 3.04
CA ALA A 79 6.82 -14.31 1.93
C ALA A 79 5.30 -14.25 2.20
N ARG A 80 4.86 -14.56 3.42
CA ARG A 80 3.45 -14.53 3.81
C ARG A 80 2.83 -13.14 3.75
N VAL A 81 3.61 -12.14 4.16
CA VAL A 81 3.17 -10.74 4.14
C VAL A 81 3.12 -10.20 2.72
N ARG A 82 4.09 -10.58 1.88
CA ARG A 82 4.07 -10.24 0.45
C ARG A 82 2.82 -10.75 -0.24
N GLN A 83 2.40 -11.99 0.01
CA GLN A 83 1.16 -12.54 -0.53
C GLN A 83 -0.07 -11.69 -0.17
N TRP A 84 -0.10 -11.06 1.00
CA TRP A 84 -1.21 -10.18 1.35
C TRP A 84 -1.25 -8.92 0.49
N ILE A 85 -0.09 -8.31 0.27
CA ILE A 85 0.03 -7.12 -0.58
C ILE A 85 -0.27 -7.49 -2.04
N GLU A 86 0.26 -8.60 -2.51
CA GLU A 86 -0.03 -9.14 -3.85
C GLU A 86 -1.52 -9.37 -4.04
N ALA A 87 -2.22 -9.97 -3.08
CA ALA A 87 -3.67 -10.18 -3.15
C ALA A 87 -4.48 -8.87 -3.22
N VAL A 88 -4.03 -7.79 -2.58
CA VAL A 88 -4.65 -6.46 -2.72
C VAL A 88 -4.50 -5.93 -4.14
N PHE A 89 -3.29 -6.04 -4.71
CA PHE A 89 -3.06 -5.61 -6.10
C PHE A 89 -3.79 -6.49 -7.11
N ASP A 90 -3.88 -7.79 -6.89
CA ASP A 90 -4.65 -8.71 -7.74
C ASP A 90 -6.14 -8.34 -7.76
N THR A 91 -6.70 -7.99 -6.61
CA THR A 91 -8.07 -7.48 -6.52
C THR A 91 -8.24 -6.16 -7.29
N LEU A 92 -7.34 -5.21 -7.08
CA LEU A 92 -7.38 -3.91 -7.76
C LEU A 92 -7.23 -4.06 -9.28
N LYS A 93 -6.28 -4.86 -9.75
CA LYS A 93 -5.98 -5.04 -11.17
C LYS A 93 -6.98 -5.96 -11.87
N GLY A 94 -7.27 -7.12 -11.27
CA GLY A 94 -8.14 -8.13 -11.86
C GLY A 94 -9.62 -7.79 -11.70
N GLN A 95 -10.12 -7.65 -10.47
CA GLN A 95 -11.54 -7.48 -10.22
C GLN A 95 -12.01 -6.02 -10.39
N LEU A 96 -11.18 -5.04 -10.04
CA LEU A 96 -11.52 -3.61 -10.13
C LEU A 96 -10.93 -2.91 -11.36
N SER A 97 -10.23 -3.63 -12.24
CA SER A 97 -9.67 -3.11 -13.50
C SER A 97 -8.86 -1.82 -13.32
N LEU A 98 -7.98 -1.78 -12.30
CA LEU A 98 -7.19 -0.58 -11.97
C LEU A 98 -6.38 -0.08 -13.16
N GLU A 99 -5.78 -0.96 -13.95
CA GLU A 99 -4.97 -0.61 -15.11
C GLU A 99 -5.81 -0.22 -16.33
N GLN A 100 -7.08 -0.63 -16.38
CA GLN A 100 -8.03 -0.32 -17.46
C GLN A 100 -9.02 0.77 -17.05
N HIS A 101 -8.56 1.77 -16.30
CA HIS A 101 -9.42 2.80 -15.73
C HIS A 101 -10.02 3.77 -16.77
N GLY A 102 -9.53 3.79 -18.01
CA GLY A 102 -10.07 4.62 -19.10
C GLY A 102 -9.89 6.14 -18.93
N GLY A 103 -9.11 6.59 -17.97
CA GLY A 103 -8.78 8.02 -17.78
C GLY A 103 -7.81 8.50 -18.87
N ARG A 104 -8.14 9.62 -19.52
CA ARG A 104 -7.31 10.21 -20.60
C ARG A 104 -6.61 11.51 -20.17
N THR A 105 -6.97 12.07 -19.04
CA THR A 105 -6.38 13.27 -18.45
C THR A 105 -5.85 12.96 -17.06
N PRO A 106 -4.89 13.71 -16.50
CA PRO A 106 -4.40 13.49 -15.14
C PRO A 106 -5.54 13.50 -14.10
N ALA A 107 -6.48 14.44 -14.20
CA ALA A 107 -7.65 14.50 -13.32
C ALA A 107 -8.57 13.27 -13.50
N GLY A 108 -8.77 12.82 -14.74
CA GLY A 108 -9.54 11.62 -15.05
C GLY A 108 -8.87 10.34 -14.51
N VAL A 109 -7.54 10.22 -14.64
CA VAL A 109 -6.77 9.12 -14.06
C VAL A 109 -6.90 9.12 -12.55
N PHE A 110 -6.73 10.30 -11.91
CA PHE A 110 -6.87 10.44 -10.46
C PHE A 110 -8.26 10.01 -9.99
N ALA A 111 -9.32 10.55 -10.58
CA ALA A 111 -10.69 10.22 -10.20
C ALA A 111 -11.00 8.72 -10.39
N ARG A 112 -10.59 8.15 -11.51
CA ARG A 112 -10.83 6.73 -11.82
C ARG A 112 -10.04 5.78 -10.92
N THR A 113 -8.80 6.12 -10.58
CA THR A 113 -8.00 5.37 -9.60
C THR A 113 -8.64 5.46 -8.22
N GLY A 114 -9.03 6.67 -7.78
CA GLY A 114 -9.69 6.88 -6.50
C GLY A 114 -10.99 6.09 -6.35
N GLN A 115 -11.81 6.02 -7.41
CA GLN A 115 -13.03 5.20 -7.42
C GLN A 115 -12.74 3.72 -7.15
N ARG A 116 -11.66 3.16 -7.70
CA ARG A 116 -11.29 1.75 -7.50
C ARG A 116 -10.77 1.48 -6.10
N LEU A 117 -9.97 2.41 -5.58
CA LEU A 117 -9.49 2.33 -4.21
C LEU A 117 -10.65 2.44 -3.20
N LEU A 118 -11.62 3.32 -3.49
CA LEU A 118 -12.83 3.46 -2.67
C LEU A 118 -13.70 2.20 -2.73
N ALA A 119 -13.85 1.58 -3.92
CA ALA A 119 -14.59 0.33 -4.07
C ALA A 119 -13.92 -0.80 -3.26
N LEU A 120 -12.59 -0.92 -3.31
CA LEU A 120 -11.86 -1.87 -2.47
C LEU A 120 -12.08 -1.60 -0.98
N ALA A 121 -11.96 -0.34 -0.57
CA ALA A 121 -12.17 0.05 0.82
C ALA A 121 -13.59 -0.28 1.31
N ALA A 122 -14.61 -0.02 0.49
CA ALA A 122 -15.99 -0.35 0.79
C ALA A 122 -16.20 -1.87 0.91
N GLY A 123 -15.58 -2.67 0.02
CA GLY A 123 -15.61 -4.12 0.10
C GLY A 123 -14.97 -4.66 1.37
N ILE A 124 -13.80 -4.15 1.74
CA ILE A 124 -13.12 -4.54 2.98
C ILE A 124 -13.94 -4.16 4.21
N TRP A 125 -14.52 -2.96 4.21
CA TRP A 125 -15.38 -2.49 5.30
C TRP A 125 -16.63 -3.37 5.44
N HIS A 126 -17.30 -3.70 4.35
CA HIS A 126 -18.44 -4.62 4.34
C HIS A 126 -18.06 -5.99 4.89
N ASN A 127 -16.97 -6.60 4.38
CA ASN A 127 -16.48 -7.88 4.86
C ASN A 127 -16.15 -7.86 6.35
N TRP A 128 -15.68 -6.73 6.84
CA TRP A 128 -15.43 -6.54 8.25
C TRP A 128 -16.74 -6.53 9.06
N THR A 129 -17.78 -5.83 8.58
CA THR A 129 -19.10 -5.74 9.25
C THR A 129 -19.81 -7.09 9.31
N ILE A 130 -19.70 -7.92 8.28
CA ILE A 130 -20.32 -9.26 8.24
C ILE A 130 -19.44 -10.36 8.85
N GLY A 131 -18.25 -10.03 9.36
CA GLY A 131 -17.34 -11.00 9.97
C GLY A 131 -16.68 -11.96 8.97
N ALA A 132 -16.58 -11.63 7.68
CA ALA A 132 -15.95 -12.48 6.67
C ALA A 132 -14.51 -12.87 7.07
N LYS A 133 -14.10 -14.10 6.75
CA LYS A 133 -12.74 -14.62 7.08
C LYS A 133 -11.63 -13.86 6.37
N ILE A 134 -11.85 -13.53 5.09
CA ILE A 134 -10.89 -12.79 4.25
C ILE A 134 -11.46 -11.42 3.97
N LYS A 135 -10.89 -10.40 4.60
CA LYS A 135 -11.41 -9.02 4.52
C LYS A 135 -11.20 -8.39 3.12
N ARG A 136 -10.10 -8.69 2.45
CA ARG A 136 -9.72 -8.13 1.14
C ARG A 136 -10.31 -8.87 -0.07
N SER A 137 -11.21 -9.81 0.12
CA SER A 137 -11.87 -10.54 -0.96
C SER A 137 -13.16 -9.86 -1.37
N LEU A 138 -13.43 -9.77 -2.67
CA LEU A 138 -14.72 -9.30 -3.22
C LEU A 138 -15.70 -10.44 -3.52
N ILE A 139 -15.37 -11.68 -3.21
CA ILE A 139 -16.22 -12.87 -3.46
C ILE A 139 -17.61 -12.73 -2.82
N ALA A 140 -17.73 -12.02 -1.71
CA ALA A 140 -19.03 -11.78 -1.06
C ALA A 140 -20.03 -10.98 -1.91
N TYR A 141 -19.58 -10.36 -3.01
CA TYR A 141 -20.42 -9.62 -3.96
C TYR A 141 -20.66 -10.37 -5.27
N ASP A 142 -20.07 -11.54 -5.42
CA ASP A 142 -20.16 -12.37 -6.62
C ASP A 142 -21.33 -13.36 -6.47
N HIS A 143 -22.56 -12.82 -6.56
CA HIS A 143 -23.81 -13.58 -6.45
C HIS A 143 -24.56 -13.56 -7.78
#